data_a1f0b3284dbe7741845a54597754bfaa
#
_entry.id   a1f0b3284dbe7741845a54597754bfaa
#
_cell.length_a   1.000
_cell.length_b   1.000
_cell.length_c   1.000
_cell.angle_alpha   90.00
_cell.angle_beta   90.00
_cell.angle_gamma   90.00
#
_symmetry.space_group_name_H-M   'P 1'
#
loop_
_entity.id
_entity.type
_entity.pdbx_description
1 polymer ?
#
loop_
_entity_poly.entity_id
_entity_poly.type
_entity_poly.pdbx_seq_one_letter_code
_entity_poly.pdbx_strand_id
1 'polypeptide(L)'
;IYSIYLKYFSKDDITVYSIDEVFIDATDYMKLYNMTARQLTAKVIEDVYDTTGITATAGIAPNLYLCKIAMDIVAKHIQADSKGVRIAELSVNDYRKMLWGHTPLTDFWRVGPGISRQLEKHGIKTMGDIARMSLEDEDWLYKQFGVDAEILIDHAWGYEPCTIADIKKYKPKASSLCSGQVLKEPYTCLLYTSPSPR
;
A
#
# COMPACT_ATOMS: atom_id res chain seq x y z
N ILE A 1 16.45 -10.61 0.31
CA ILE A 1 16.19 -9.16 0.45
C ILE A 1 15.91 -8.80 1.91
N TYR A 2 15.00 -9.46 2.63
CA TYR A 2 14.66 -9.11 4.02
C TYR A 2 15.90 -9.05 4.96
N SER A 3 16.85 -9.97 4.82
CA SER A 3 18.11 -9.96 5.58
C SER A 3 18.99 -8.72 5.31
N ILE A 4 18.83 -8.10 4.14
CA ILE A 4 19.54 -6.85 3.82
C ILE A 4 18.89 -5.70 4.59
N TYR A 5 17.55 -5.64 4.65
CA TYR A 5 16.85 -4.61 5.45
C TYR A 5 17.26 -4.69 6.94
N LEU A 6 17.47 -5.88 7.47
CA LEU A 6 17.92 -6.08 8.86
C LEU A 6 19.34 -5.56 9.16
N LYS A 7 20.14 -5.23 8.14
CA LYS A 7 21.43 -4.53 8.34
C LYS A 7 21.23 -3.08 8.76
N TYR A 8 20.08 -2.49 8.40
CA TYR A 8 19.78 -1.06 8.56
C TYR A 8 18.73 -0.78 9.61
N PHE A 9 17.77 -1.68 9.76
CA PHE A 9 16.56 -1.48 10.58
C PHE A 9 16.32 -2.64 11.52
N SER A 10 15.72 -2.36 12.69
CA SER A 10 15.23 -3.40 13.58
C SER A 10 14.07 -4.16 12.91
N LYS A 11 13.94 -5.44 13.20
CA LYS A 11 12.77 -6.24 12.78
C LYS A 11 11.45 -5.68 13.31
N ASP A 12 11.49 -4.94 14.41
CA ASP A 12 10.29 -4.37 15.04
C ASP A 12 9.74 -3.18 14.24
N ASP A 13 10.61 -2.51 13.46
CA ASP A 13 10.25 -1.38 12.60
C ASP A 13 9.97 -1.81 11.15
N ILE A 14 10.04 -3.12 10.86
CA ILE A 14 9.73 -3.69 9.54
C ILE A 14 8.46 -4.52 9.62
N THR A 15 7.52 -4.27 8.73
CA THR A 15 6.34 -5.12 8.50
C THR A 15 6.33 -5.65 7.09
N VAL A 16 6.33 -6.98 6.94
CA VAL A 16 6.17 -7.64 5.64
C VAL A 16 4.70 -7.55 5.22
N TYR A 17 4.44 -6.87 4.12
CA TYR A 17 3.11 -6.70 3.58
C TYR A 17 2.73 -7.82 2.58
N SER A 18 3.66 -8.14 1.69
CA SER A 18 3.51 -9.24 0.72
C SER A 18 4.84 -9.96 0.51
N ILE A 19 4.90 -10.88 -0.44
CA ILE A 19 6.12 -11.65 -0.75
C ILE A 19 7.29 -10.75 -1.19
N ASP A 20 6.98 -9.58 -1.75
CA ASP A 20 7.91 -8.64 -2.38
C ASP A 20 7.83 -7.20 -1.83
N GLU A 21 6.94 -6.95 -0.87
CA GLU A 21 6.72 -5.61 -0.32
C GLU A 21 6.87 -5.59 1.21
N VAL A 22 7.51 -4.53 1.70
CA VAL A 22 7.65 -4.24 3.13
C VAL A 22 7.33 -2.79 3.42
N PHE A 23 6.83 -2.54 4.62
CA PHE A 23 6.81 -1.20 5.21
C PHE A 23 7.90 -1.11 6.28
N ILE A 24 8.57 0.03 6.33
CA ILE A 24 9.66 0.29 7.27
C ILE A 24 9.43 1.66 7.92
N ASP A 25 9.40 1.71 9.24
CA ASP A 25 9.47 2.99 9.96
C ASP A 25 10.94 3.43 10.03
N ALA A 26 11.28 4.45 9.25
CA ALA A 26 12.63 4.99 9.15
C ALA A 26 12.87 6.22 10.02
N THR A 27 11.90 6.63 10.85
CA THR A 27 11.89 7.92 11.55
C THR A 27 13.14 8.13 12.41
N ASP A 28 13.47 7.20 13.27
CA ASP A 28 14.63 7.31 14.16
C ASP A 28 15.95 7.05 13.45
N TYR A 29 15.92 6.32 12.36
CA TYR A 29 17.11 5.93 11.60
C TYR A 29 17.69 7.07 10.78
N MET A 30 16.87 8.06 10.39
CA MET A 30 17.35 9.26 9.71
C MET A 30 18.37 10.02 10.57
N LYS A 31 18.10 10.14 11.87
CA LYS A 31 19.04 10.74 12.82
C LYS A 31 20.27 9.84 13.05
N LEU A 32 20.05 8.55 13.24
CA LEU A 32 21.09 7.56 13.48
C LEU A 32 22.14 7.54 12.36
N TYR A 33 21.69 7.58 11.12
CA TYR A 33 22.58 7.56 9.95
C TYR A 33 22.97 8.95 9.45
N ASN A 34 22.44 10.02 10.05
CA ASN A 34 22.60 11.40 9.58
C ASN A 34 22.27 11.55 8.08
N MET A 35 21.13 11.01 7.68
CA MET A 35 20.66 10.96 6.29
C MET A 35 19.21 11.46 6.20
N THR A 36 18.85 12.03 5.04
CA THR A 36 17.44 12.24 4.70
C THR A 36 16.76 10.89 4.42
N ALA A 37 15.43 10.85 4.49
CA ALA A 37 14.66 9.64 4.16
C ALA A 37 15.02 9.13 2.75
N ARG A 38 15.14 10.03 1.77
CA ARG A 38 15.53 9.68 0.40
C ARG A 38 16.93 9.08 0.30
N GLN A 39 17.90 9.67 0.99
CA GLN A 39 19.28 9.16 1.00
C GLN A 39 19.36 7.77 1.64
N LEU A 40 18.66 7.57 2.77
CA LEU A 40 18.62 6.28 3.44
C LEU A 40 17.93 5.23 2.57
N THR A 41 16.80 5.56 1.97
CA THR A 41 16.08 4.67 1.04
C THR A 41 16.94 4.30 -0.15
N ALA A 42 17.62 5.26 -0.80
CA ALA A 42 18.50 5.00 -1.93
C ALA A 42 19.64 4.05 -1.55
N LYS A 43 20.29 4.28 -0.40
CA LYS A 43 21.36 3.43 0.11
C LYS A 43 20.90 1.98 0.33
N VAL A 44 19.72 1.80 0.91
CA VAL A 44 19.18 0.45 1.18
C VAL A 44 18.83 -0.27 -0.13
N ILE A 45 18.21 0.43 -1.10
CA ILE A 45 17.89 -0.14 -2.40
C ILE A 45 19.15 -0.48 -3.20
N GLU A 46 20.18 0.34 -3.11
CA GLU A 46 21.50 0.03 -3.72
C GLU A 46 22.10 -1.26 -3.15
N ASP A 47 22.11 -1.45 -1.82
CA ASP A 47 22.58 -2.70 -1.21
C ASP A 47 21.75 -3.92 -1.66
N VAL A 48 20.43 -3.74 -1.82
CA VAL A 48 19.57 -4.79 -2.40
C VAL A 48 19.99 -5.12 -3.82
N TYR A 49 20.18 -4.11 -4.66
CA TYR A 49 20.59 -4.32 -6.06
C TYR A 49 21.99 -4.94 -6.17
N ASP A 50 22.96 -4.40 -5.44
CA ASP A 50 24.35 -4.89 -5.47
C ASP A 50 24.47 -6.32 -4.95
N THR A 51 23.62 -6.70 -3.99
CA THR A 51 23.62 -8.06 -3.40
C THR A 51 22.84 -9.07 -4.23
N THR A 52 21.75 -8.66 -4.88
CA THR A 52 20.77 -9.60 -5.47
C THR A 52 20.56 -9.40 -6.97
N GLY A 53 20.97 -8.28 -7.55
CA GLY A 53 20.65 -7.88 -8.93
C GLY A 53 19.19 -7.47 -9.14
N ILE A 54 18.38 -7.40 -8.07
CA ILE A 54 16.96 -7.06 -8.15
C ILE A 54 16.77 -5.56 -7.94
N THR A 55 16.11 -4.91 -8.89
CA THR A 55 15.72 -3.50 -8.75
C THR A 55 14.50 -3.37 -7.83
N ALA A 56 14.41 -2.24 -7.14
CA ALA A 56 13.29 -1.95 -6.26
C ALA A 56 12.72 -0.55 -6.51
N THR A 57 11.45 -0.39 -6.14
CA THR A 57 10.74 0.89 -6.13
C THR A 57 10.34 1.23 -4.70
N ALA A 58 10.44 2.47 -4.29
CA ALA A 58 10.06 2.90 -2.96
C ALA A 58 9.15 4.13 -2.96
N GLY A 59 8.24 4.14 -2.00
CA GLY A 59 7.45 5.31 -1.60
C GLY A 59 7.90 5.80 -0.23
N ILE A 60 8.04 7.10 -0.06
CA ILE A 60 8.38 7.76 1.20
C ILE A 60 7.26 8.72 1.54
N ALA A 61 6.66 8.56 2.73
CA ALA A 61 5.56 9.41 3.16
C ALA A 61 5.38 9.34 4.69
N PRO A 62 4.55 10.21 5.28
CA PRO A 62 4.38 10.26 6.74
C PRO A 62 3.52 9.13 7.32
N ASN A 63 2.84 8.31 6.52
CA ASN A 63 2.02 7.20 6.97
C ASN A 63 2.01 6.05 5.96
N LEU A 64 1.48 4.88 6.37
CA LEU A 64 1.50 3.65 5.56
C LEU A 64 0.70 3.80 4.26
N TYR A 65 -0.47 4.47 4.32
CA TYR A 65 -1.30 4.70 3.13
C TYR A 65 -0.55 5.51 2.09
N LEU A 66 -0.04 6.68 2.46
CA LEU A 66 0.67 7.56 1.53
C LEU A 66 1.98 6.94 1.02
N CYS A 67 2.69 6.13 1.84
CA CYS A 67 3.84 5.35 1.38
C CYS A 67 3.44 4.41 0.23
N LYS A 68 2.34 3.68 0.39
CA LYS A 68 1.85 2.77 -0.63
C LYS A 68 1.42 3.51 -1.89
N ILE A 69 0.70 4.62 -1.75
CA ILE A 69 0.27 5.47 -2.87
C ILE A 69 1.47 6.10 -3.60
N ALA A 70 2.47 6.58 -2.88
CA ALA A 70 3.70 7.10 -3.46
C ALA A 70 4.40 6.03 -4.32
N MET A 71 4.48 4.80 -3.83
CA MET A 71 5.09 3.69 -4.55
C MET A 71 4.25 3.26 -5.77
N ASP A 72 2.95 3.04 -5.59
CA ASP A 72 2.10 2.43 -6.62
C ASP A 72 1.70 3.39 -7.73
N ILE A 73 1.47 4.66 -7.41
CA ILE A 73 0.99 5.66 -8.37
C ILE A 73 2.14 6.57 -8.80
N VAL A 74 2.80 7.26 -7.86
CA VAL A 74 3.76 8.31 -8.21
C VAL A 74 5.05 7.72 -8.76
N ALA A 75 5.64 6.73 -8.11
CA ALA A 75 6.93 6.17 -8.52
C ALA A 75 6.88 5.47 -9.90
N LYS A 76 5.73 4.94 -10.31
CA LYS A 76 5.57 4.34 -11.65
C LYS A 76 5.75 5.34 -12.78
N HIS A 77 5.49 6.62 -12.53
CA HIS A 77 5.62 7.70 -13.52
C HIS A 77 6.94 8.47 -13.43
N ILE A 78 7.79 8.13 -12.45
CA ILE A 78 9.13 8.71 -12.33
C ILE A 78 10.11 7.92 -13.21
N GLN A 79 10.97 8.65 -13.93
CA GLN A 79 12.06 8.02 -14.65
C GLN A 79 13.00 7.31 -13.66
N ALA A 80 13.32 6.04 -13.94
CA ALA A 80 14.28 5.29 -13.18
C ALA A 80 15.69 5.93 -13.29
N ASP A 81 16.48 5.84 -12.23
CA ASP A 81 17.89 6.18 -12.30
C ASP A 81 18.70 5.16 -13.13
N SER A 82 20.01 5.35 -13.20
CA SER A 82 20.92 4.48 -13.96
C SER A 82 20.93 3.01 -13.48
N LYS A 83 20.46 2.75 -12.25
CA LYS A 83 20.33 1.41 -11.66
C LYS A 83 18.90 0.87 -11.69
N GLY A 84 17.97 1.56 -12.38
CA GLY A 84 16.57 1.15 -12.45
C GLY A 84 15.75 1.47 -11.21
N VAL A 85 16.27 2.27 -10.27
CA VAL A 85 15.62 2.63 -9.01
C VAL A 85 14.63 3.77 -9.21
N ARG A 86 13.46 3.66 -8.58
CA ARG A 86 12.43 4.70 -8.53
C ARG A 86 12.07 4.99 -7.08
N ILE A 87 12.23 6.23 -6.65
CA ILE A 87 11.88 6.68 -5.30
C ILE A 87 10.93 7.86 -5.43
N ALA A 88 9.72 7.72 -4.91
CA ALA A 88 8.73 8.79 -4.82
C ALA A 88 8.59 9.27 -3.37
N GLU A 89 8.47 10.57 -3.18
CA GLU A 89 8.13 11.19 -1.89
C GLU A 89 6.76 11.84 -2.01
N LEU A 90 5.92 11.67 -0.99
CA LEU A 90 4.57 12.19 -1.00
C LEU A 90 4.19 12.73 0.37
N SER A 91 4.04 14.05 0.49
CA SER A 91 3.41 14.67 1.65
C SER A 91 1.89 14.63 1.54
N VAL A 92 1.18 14.85 2.66
CA VAL A 92 -0.29 14.99 2.65
C VAL A 92 -0.74 16.10 1.68
N ASN A 93 -0.02 17.22 1.66
CA ASN A 93 -0.34 18.33 0.78
C ASN A 93 -0.11 17.99 -0.70
N ASP A 94 0.98 17.28 -1.01
CA ASP A 94 1.25 16.86 -2.39
C ASP A 94 0.24 15.80 -2.85
N TYR A 95 -0.14 14.86 -1.99
CA TYR A 95 -1.22 13.92 -2.24
C TYR A 95 -2.50 14.64 -2.67
N ARG A 96 -2.95 15.61 -1.88
CA ARG A 96 -4.18 16.37 -2.19
C ARG A 96 -4.06 17.17 -3.49
N LYS A 97 -2.91 17.80 -3.74
CA LYS A 97 -2.68 18.60 -4.95
C LYS A 97 -2.57 17.76 -6.22
N MET A 98 -1.89 16.62 -6.13
CA MET A 98 -1.53 15.82 -7.31
C MET A 98 -2.52 14.70 -7.59
N LEU A 99 -3.09 14.08 -6.54
CA LEU A 99 -3.81 12.82 -6.67
C LEU A 99 -5.29 12.89 -6.31
N TRP A 100 -5.79 14.00 -5.76
CA TRP A 100 -7.24 14.14 -5.52
C TRP A 100 -8.09 14.06 -6.78
N GLY A 101 -7.55 14.42 -7.93
CA GLY A 101 -8.20 14.29 -9.24
C GLY A 101 -7.81 13.05 -10.04
N HIS A 102 -6.96 12.19 -9.48
CA HIS A 102 -6.49 10.99 -10.18
C HIS A 102 -7.61 9.97 -10.39
N THR A 103 -7.59 9.32 -11.56
CA THR A 103 -8.48 8.23 -11.94
C THR A 103 -7.68 7.13 -12.64
N PRO A 104 -8.10 5.86 -12.53
CA PRO A 104 -9.30 5.37 -11.85
C PRO A 104 -9.10 5.26 -10.32
N LEU A 105 -10.20 5.24 -9.57
CA LEU A 105 -10.17 5.02 -8.12
C LEU A 105 -9.52 3.69 -7.69
N THR A 106 -9.55 2.69 -8.55
CA THR A 106 -8.96 1.37 -8.31
C THR A 106 -7.43 1.35 -8.24
N ASP A 107 -6.76 2.44 -8.61
CA ASP A 107 -5.33 2.60 -8.42
C ASP A 107 -4.96 2.85 -6.95
N PHE A 108 -5.93 3.32 -6.17
CA PHE A 108 -5.72 3.61 -4.76
C PHE A 108 -5.84 2.36 -3.90
N TRP A 109 -4.87 2.20 -3.00
CA TRP A 109 -4.86 1.10 -2.06
C TRP A 109 -6.18 0.99 -1.30
N ARG A 110 -6.71 -0.23 -1.18
CA ARG A 110 -7.98 -0.61 -0.55
C ARG A 110 -9.25 -0.17 -1.31
N VAL A 111 -9.14 0.47 -2.47
CA VAL A 111 -10.30 0.75 -3.32
C VAL A 111 -10.40 -0.31 -4.41
N GLY A 112 -11.18 -1.34 -4.15
CA GLY A 112 -11.44 -2.40 -5.13
C GLY A 112 -12.54 -2.02 -6.15
N PRO A 113 -12.70 -2.84 -7.22
CA PRO A 113 -13.72 -2.58 -8.26
C PRO A 113 -15.16 -2.51 -7.73
N GLY A 114 -15.45 -3.16 -6.59
CA GLY A 114 -16.77 -3.10 -5.94
C GLY A 114 -17.06 -1.70 -5.38
N ILE A 115 -16.10 -1.15 -4.62
CA ILE A 115 -16.20 0.19 -4.03
C ILE A 115 -16.25 1.23 -5.15
N SER A 116 -15.33 1.16 -6.14
CA SER A 116 -15.29 2.10 -7.26
C SER A 116 -16.63 2.17 -8.00
N ARG A 117 -17.18 1.02 -8.40
CA ARG A 117 -18.49 0.98 -9.07
C ARG A 117 -19.63 1.54 -8.24
N GLN A 118 -19.60 1.34 -6.92
CA GLN A 118 -20.62 1.87 -6.03
C GLN A 118 -20.55 3.40 -5.95
N LEU A 119 -19.33 3.95 -5.83
CA LEU A 119 -19.07 5.39 -5.82
C LEU A 119 -19.45 6.04 -7.17
N GLU A 120 -19.04 5.43 -8.28
CA GLU A 120 -19.31 5.93 -9.64
C GLU A 120 -20.80 6.07 -9.96
N LYS A 121 -21.67 5.19 -9.44
CA LYS A 121 -23.13 5.30 -9.58
C LYS A 121 -23.68 6.61 -9.01
N HIS A 122 -22.96 7.22 -8.08
CA HIS A 122 -23.34 8.48 -7.42
C HIS A 122 -22.47 9.66 -7.89
N GLY A 123 -21.76 9.48 -9.00
CA GLY A 123 -20.93 10.54 -9.59
C GLY A 123 -19.59 10.77 -8.89
N ILE A 124 -19.25 9.96 -7.89
CA ILE A 124 -17.98 10.04 -7.14
C ILE A 124 -16.93 9.23 -7.89
N LYS A 125 -15.91 9.90 -8.44
CA LYS A 125 -14.92 9.27 -9.33
C LYS A 125 -13.47 9.43 -8.85
N THR A 126 -13.26 10.27 -7.84
CA THR A 126 -11.92 10.63 -7.36
C THR A 126 -11.85 10.63 -5.85
N MET A 127 -10.63 10.55 -5.29
CA MET A 127 -10.44 10.68 -3.84
C MET A 127 -10.86 12.06 -3.33
N GLY A 128 -10.68 13.10 -4.15
CA GLY A 128 -11.19 14.44 -3.84
C GLY A 128 -12.73 14.51 -3.77
N ASP A 129 -13.45 13.71 -4.59
CA ASP A 129 -14.90 13.63 -4.49
C ASP A 129 -15.34 12.95 -3.18
N ILE A 130 -14.62 11.88 -2.77
CA ILE A 130 -14.90 11.20 -1.50
C ILE A 130 -14.65 12.15 -0.33
N ALA A 131 -13.56 12.89 -0.35
CA ALA A 131 -13.23 13.88 0.68
C ALA A 131 -14.30 15.00 0.76
N ARG A 132 -14.83 15.47 -0.37
CA ARG A 132 -15.95 16.44 -0.38
C ARG A 132 -17.24 15.82 0.15
N MET A 133 -17.57 14.61 -0.31
CA MET A 133 -18.76 13.89 0.16
C MET A 133 -18.74 13.67 1.67
N SER A 134 -17.57 13.42 2.26
CA SER A 134 -17.46 13.28 3.72
C SER A 134 -17.79 14.54 4.51
N LEU A 135 -17.72 15.72 3.88
CA LEU A 135 -18.12 16.99 4.49
C LEU A 135 -19.60 17.33 4.21
N GLU A 136 -20.15 16.84 3.11
CA GLU A 136 -21.51 17.15 2.66
C GLU A 136 -22.53 16.15 3.23
N ASP A 137 -22.23 14.86 3.19
CA ASP A 137 -23.10 13.77 3.66
C ASP A 137 -22.26 12.54 4.07
N GLU A 138 -21.61 12.62 5.22
CA GLU A 138 -20.83 11.51 5.78
C GLU A 138 -21.70 10.28 6.06
N ASP A 139 -22.93 10.50 6.54
CA ASP A 139 -23.89 9.43 6.85
C ASP A 139 -24.20 8.57 5.62
N TRP A 140 -24.22 9.17 4.44
CA TRP A 140 -24.39 8.42 3.19
C TRP A 140 -23.22 7.45 2.97
N LEU A 141 -21.98 7.87 3.19
CA LEU A 141 -20.81 6.99 3.05
C LEU A 141 -20.88 5.81 4.03
N TYR A 142 -21.23 6.05 5.30
CA TYR A 142 -21.40 4.97 6.27
C TYR A 142 -22.56 4.04 5.91
N LYS A 143 -23.66 4.56 5.34
CA LYS A 143 -24.78 3.75 4.88
C LYS A 143 -24.39 2.85 3.69
N GLN A 144 -23.49 3.29 2.82
CA GLN A 144 -23.04 2.52 1.66
C GLN A 144 -21.97 1.49 2.02
N PHE A 145 -21.02 1.83 2.89
CA PHE A 145 -19.80 1.06 3.12
C PHE A 145 -19.65 0.55 4.58
N GLY A 146 -20.59 0.91 5.46
CA GLY A 146 -20.50 0.52 6.87
C GLY A 146 -19.23 1.08 7.52
N VAL A 147 -18.57 0.28 8.36
CA VAL A 147 -17.34 0.67 9.06
C VAL A 147 -16.16 0.93 8.11
N ASP A 148 -16.19 0.38 6.90
CA ASP A 148 -15.14 0.63 5.91
C ASP A 148 -15.17 2.06 5.37
N ALA A 149 -16.27 2.82 5.59
CA ALA A 149 -16.36 4.23 5.25
C ALA A 149 -15.33 5.06 6.00
N GLU A 150 -15.04 4.74 7.27
CA GLU A 150 -14.06 5.46 8.07
C GLU A 150 -12.67 5.44 7.41
N ILE A 151 -12.19 4.25 7.04
CA ILE A 151 -10.90 4.11 6.36
C ILE A 151 -10.93 4.78 4.98
N LEU A 152 -12.04 4.68 4.26
CA LEU A 152 -12.18 5.30 2.95
C LEU A 152 -12.11 6.83 3.03
N ILE A 153 -12.74 7.43 4.03
CA ILE A 153 -12.71 8.87 4.31
C ILE A 153 -11.29 9.29 4.73
N ASP A 154 -10.70 8.59 5.70
CA ASP A 154 -9.34 8.87 6.17
C ASP A 154 -8.34 8.85 5.01
N HIS A 155 -8.38 7.82 4.19
CA HIS A 155 -7.53 7.71 3.01
C HIS A 155 -7.78 8.81 1.99
N ALA A 156 -9.04 9.23 1.79
CA ALA A 156 -9.36 10.35 0.91
C ALA A 156 -8.72 11.65 1.39
N TRP A 157 -8.60 11.84 2.70
CA TRP A 157 -7.90 12.98 3.30
C TRP A 157 -6.38 12.79 3.37
N GLY A 158 -5.85 11.60 3.05
CA GLY A 158 -4.43 11.26 3.15
C GLY A 158 -3.98 10.93 4.56
N TYR A 159 -4.90 10.47 5.40
CA TYR A 159 -4.66 10.02 6.76
C TYR A 159 -4.67 8.50 6.85
N GLU A 160 -3.88 7.93 7.74
CA GLU A 160 -3.85 6.52 8.09
C GLU A 160 -3.52 6.40 9.58
N PRO A 161 -4.47 5.98 10.41
CA PRO A 161 -4.26 5.88 11.85
C PRO A 161 -3.39 4.69 12.24
N CYS A 162 -3.35 3.63 11.41
CA CYS A 162 -2.61 2.42 11.71
C CYS A 162 -1.10 2.63 11.58
N THR A 163 -0.36 2.22 12.60
CA THR A 163 1.11 2.25 12.62
C THR A 163 1.69 0.83 12.55
N ILE A 164 2.99 0.72 12.26
CA ILE A 164 3.71 -0.57 12.33
C ILE A 164 3.62 -1.17 13.74
N ALA A 165 3.69 -0.34 14.78
CA ALA A 165 3.54 -0.79 16.16
C ALA A 165 2.16 -1.40 16.44
N ASP A 166 1.09 -0.84 15.85
CA ASP A 166 -0.27 -1.39 15.98
C ASP A 166 -0.39 -2.73 15.26
N ILE A 167 0.16 -2.84 14.04
CA ILE A 167 0.22 -4.10 13.30
C ILE A 167 0.93 -5.18 14.10
N LYS A 168 2.07 -4.86 14.72
CA LYS A 168 2.85 -5.81 15.54
C LYS A 168 2.11 -6.27 16.81
N LYS A 169 1.30 -5.41 17.40
CA LYS A 169 0.50 -5.73 18.59
C LYS A 169 -0.76 -6.53 18.26
N TYR A 170 -1.23 -6.48 17.02
CA TYR A 170 -2.47 -7.14 16.62
C TYR A 170 -2.34 -8.66 16.70
N LYS A 171 -3.30 -9.29 17.40
CA LYS A 171 -3.45 -10.74 17.47
C LYS A 171 -4.77 -11.13 16.82
N PRO A 172 -4.77 -11.84 15.69
CA PRO A 172 -6.00 -12.27 15.05
C PRO A 172 -6.79 -13.22 15.96
N LYS A 173 -8.12 -13.02 16.03
CA LYS A 173 -9.02 -13.89 16.78
C LYS A 173 -9.22 -15.25 16.11
N ALA A 174 -9.00 -15.32 14.81
CA ALA A 174 -9.08 -16.54 14.00
C ALA A 174 -7.96 -16.53 12.98
N SER A 175 -7.50 -17.71 12.58
CA SER A 175 -6.56 -17.92 11.50
C SER A 175 -7.17 -18.82 10.44
N SER A 176 -6.87 -18.57 9.17
CA SER A 176 -7.24 -19.44 8.06
C SER A 176 -6.01 -19.79 7.24
N LEU A 177 -5.98 -21.03 6.75
CA LEU A 177 -4.97 -21.48 5.81
C LEU A 177 -5.65 -21.69 4.45
N CYS A 178 -5.19 -20.94 3.44
CA CYS A 178 -5.66 -21.10 2.08
C CYS A 178 -4.53 -21.68 1.23
N SER A 179 -4.88 -22.63 0.37
CA SER A 179 -4.00 -23.16 -0.67
C SER A 179 -4.66 -22.96 -2.02
N GLY A 180 -3.93 -22.41 -2.98
CA GLY A 180 -4.40 -22.20 -4.33
C GLY A 180 -3.41 -22.79 -5.34
N GLN A 181 -3.93 -23.26 -6.46
CA GLN A 181 -3.13 -23.75 -7.57
C GLN A 181 -3.62 -23.12 -8.88
N VAL A 182 -2.70 -22.59 -9.67
CA VAL A 182 -3.00 -22.21 -11.05
C VAL A 182 -3.02 -23.48 -11.89
N LEU A 183 -4.18 -23.75 -12.49
CA LEU A 183 -4.36 -24.93 -13.34
C LEU A 183 -3.71 -24.69 -14.70
N LYS A 184 -3.02 -25.70 -15.23
CA LYS A 184 -2.44 -25.65 -16.59
C LYS A 184 -3.53 -25.67 -17.67
N GLU A 185 -4.66 -26.32 -17.37
CA GLU A 185 -5.80 -26.46 -18.25
C GLU A 185 -7.10 -26.21 -17.47
N PRO A 186 -8.18 -25.75 -18.11
CA PRO A 186 -9.48 -25.62 -17.46
C PRO A 186 -10.00 -26.98 -17.01
N TYR A 187 -10.40 -27.11 -15.75
CA TYR A 187 -11.06 -28.31 -15.25
C TYR A 187 -12.57 -28.22 -15.46
N THR A 188 -13.20 -29.38 -15.68
CA THR A 188 -14.65 -29.47 -15.70
C THR A 188 -15.21 -29.39 -14.28
N CYS A 189 -16.49 -29.07 -14.14
CA CYS A 189 -17.14 -28.97 -12.81
C CYS A 189 -17.06 -30.29 -12.02
N LEU A 190 -17.00 -31.43 -12.68
CA LEU A 190 -16.83 -32.75 -12.06
C LEU A 190 -15.46 -32.88 -11.36
N LEU A 191 -14.39 -32.36 -11.96
CA LEU A 191 -13.05 -32.34 -11.35
C LEU A 191 -12.98 -31.36 -10.18
N TYR A 192 -13.65 -30.20 -10.28
CA TYR A 192 -13.73 -29.21 -9.20
C TYR A 192 -14.46 -29.73 -7.96
N THR A 193 -15.48 -30.58 -8.15
CA THR A 193 -16.31 -31.09 -7.07
C THR A 193 -15.86 -32.47 -6.56
N SER A 194 -14.85 -33.08 -7.22
CA SER A 194 -14.29 -34.33 -6.75
C SER A 194 -13.64 -34.15 -5.37
N PRO A 195 -14.01 -34.97 -4.37
CA PRO A 195 -13.37 -34.86 -3.06
C PRO A 195 -11.89 -35.16 -3.19
N SER A 196 -11.06 -34.28 -2.61
CA SER A 196 -9.62 -34.55 -2.52
C SER A 196 -9.39 -35.90 -1.84
N PRO A 197 -8.53 -36.76 -2.37
CA PRO A 197 -8.13 -37.94 -1.66
C PRO A 197 -7.48 -37.54 -0.33
N ARG A 198 -8.01 -38.05 0.76
CA ARG A 198 -7.46 -37.88 2.11
C ARG A 198 -6.24 -38.76 2.30
#